data_e74654f6d6a84c03fa4357d1659a0fca
#
_entry.id   e74654f6d6a84c03fa4357d1659a0fca
#
_cell.length_a   1.000
_cell.length_b   1.000
_cell.length_c   1.000
_cell.angle_alpha   90.00
_cell.angle_beta   90.00
_cell.angle_gamma   90.00
#
_symmetry.space_group_name_H-M   'P 1'
#
loop_
_entity.id
_entity.type
_entity.pdbx_description
1 polymer ?
#
loop_
_entity_poly.entity_id
_entity_poly.type
_entity_poly.pdbx_seq_one_letter_code
_entity_poly.pdbx_strand_id
1 'polypeptide(L)' 'MEKQTILDMCQSHNVKVSIEYDYDCAEWIITISSRSTQSGVNHTYRYKNIDIEDSGIGAYEYLRQRIVLEITKNF' A
#
# COMPACT_ATOMS: atom_id res chain seq x y z
N MET A 1 -10.89 9.07 -17.44
CA MET A 1 -10.94 9.04 -15.98
C MET A 1 -9.53 8.77 -15.47
N GLU A 2 -9.03 9.65 -14.62
CA GLU A 2 -7.69 9.48 -14.08
C GLU A 2 -7.68 8.47 -12.94
N LYS A 3 -6.61 7.69 -12.88
CA LYS A 3 -6.40 6.77 -11.78
C LYS A 3 -5.92 7.56 -10.56
N GLN A 4 -6.42 7.21 -9.39
CA GLN A 4 -5.90 7.78 -8.16
C GLN A 4 -4.49 7.26 -7.91
N THR A 5 -3.59 8.16 -7.59
CA THR A 5 -2.22 7.79 -7.23
C THR A 5 -2.14 7.52 -5.73
N ILE A 6 -1.04 6.89 -5.32
CA ILE A 6 -0.77 6.67 -3.90
C ILE A 6 -0.71 8.02 -3.17
N LEU A 7 -0.08 9.02 -3.80
CA LEU A 7 0.02 10.35 -3.20
C LEU A 7 -1.36 10.99 -2.98
N ASP A 8 -2.25 10.88 -3.97
CA ASP A 8 -3.61 11.42 -3.86
C ASP A 8 -4.34 10.78 -2.69
N MET A 9 -4.23 9.46 -2.54
CA MET A 9 -4.88 8.76 -1.44
C MET A 9 -4.30 9.15 -0.09
N CYS A 10 -2.99 9.32 -0.01
CA CYS A 10 -2.35 9.76 1.23
C CYS A 10 -2.83 11.14 1.65
N GLN A 11 -2.97 12.06 0.69
CA GLN A 11 -3.45 13.41 0.97
C GLN A 11 -4.92 13.42 1.36
N SER A 12 -5.75 12.67 0.63
CA SER A 12 -7.19 12.64 0.87
C SER A 12 -7.56 12.03 2.21
N HIS A 13 -6.85 10.99 2.61
CA HIS A 13 -7.14 10.26 3.85
C HIS A 13 -6.20 10.60 5.00
N ASN A 14 -5.26 11.50 4.76
CA ASN A 14 -4.29 11.94 5.77
C ASN A 14 -3.53 10.74 6.37
N VAL A 15 -2.97 9.92 5.49
CA VAL A 15 -2.22 8.72 5.89
C VAL A 15 -0.80 8.78 5.36
N LYS A 16 0.07 8.01 5.99
CA LYS A 16 1.44 7.81 5.57
C LYS A 16 1.60 6.38 5.06
N VAL A 17 2.24 6.21 3.91
CA VAL A 17 2.48 4.90 3.33
C VAL A 17 3.97 4.67 3.21
N SER A 18 4.43 3.50 3.68
CA SER A 18 5.81 3.05 3.52
C SER A 18 5.81 1.76 2.71
N ILE A 19 6.74 1.64 1.79
CA ILE A 19 6.89 0.46 0.93
C ILE A 19 8.32 -0.05 1.07
N GLU A 20 8.47 -1.32 1.43
CA GLU A 20 9.77 -1.96 1.57
C GLU A 20 9.74 -3.31 0.85
N TYR A 21 10.91 -3.78 0.44
CA TYR A 21 11.04 -5.10 -0.16
C TYR A 21 11.94 -5.97 0.73
N ASP A 22 11.42 -7.12 1.13
CA ASP A 22 12.16 -8.09 1.93
C ASP A 22 12.78 -9.12 1.00
N TYR A 23 14.10 -9.01 0.81
CA TYR A 23 14.83 -9.90 -0.08
C TYR A 23 14.89 -11.35 0.42
N ASP A 24 14.85 -11.53 1.72
CA ASP A 24 14.94 -12.88 2.30
C ASP A 24 13.67 -13.69 2.05
N CYS A 25 12.54 -13.02 2.08
CA CYS A 25 11.23 -13.66 1.91
C CYS A 25 10.63 -13.43 0.53
N ALA A 26 11.25 -12.58 -0.30
CA ALA A 26 10.73 -12.17 -1.60
C ALA A 26 9.31 -11.61 -1.46
N GLU A 27 9.12 -10.73 -0.49
CA GLU A 27 7.82 -10.11 -0.19
C GLU A 27 7.94 -8.60 -0.17
N TRP A 28 6.86 -7.94 -0.62
CA TRP A 28 6.71 -6.51 -0.48
C TRP A 28 5.94 -6.20 0.78
N ILE A 29 6.46 -5.28 1.59
CA ILE A 29 5.88 -4.91 2.88
C ILE A 29 5.34 -3.49 2.76
N ILE A 30 4.04 -3.34 2.95
CA ILE A 30 3.35 -2.04 2.90
C ILE A 30 2.88 -1.70 4.30
N THR A 31 3.26 -0.54 4.80
CA THR A 31 2.77 -0.05 6.10
C THR A 31 1.98 1.23 5.87
N ILE A 32 0.75 1.25 6.34
CA ILE A 32 -0.14 2.41 6.23
C ILE A 32 -0.48 2.89 7.63
N SER A 33 -0.20 4.16 7.91
CA SER A 33 -0.40 4.76 9.22
C SER A 33 -1.25 6.01 9.10
N SER A 34 -2.14 6.24 10.05
CA SER A 34 -2.85 7.50 10.11
C SER A 34 -1.94 8.59 10.66
N ARG A 35 -1.92 9.74 10.00
CA ARG A 35 -1.08 10.88 10.41
C ARG A 35 -1.74 11.74 11.48
N SER A 36 -3.08 11.68 11.57
CA SER A 36 -3.84 12.59 12.42
C SER A 36 -4.24 11.99 13.76
N THR A 37 -4.05 10.69 13.96
CA THR A 37 -4.51 10.07 15.20
C THR A 37 -3.39 10.02 16.24
N GLN A 38 -3.79 10.18 17.48
CA GLN A 38 -2.91 9.98 18.60
C GLN A 38 -2.78 8.49 18.97
N SER A 39 -3.65 7.67 18.43
CA SER A 39 -3.67 6.24 18.72
C SER A 39 -2.57 5.46 18.01
N GLY A 40 -1.94 6.06 16.99
CA GLY A 40 -0.86 5.40 16.27
C GLY A 40 -1.30 4.16 15.51
N VAL A 41 -2.48 4.20 14.89
CA VAL A 41 -2.99 3.06 14.13
C VAL A 41 -2.09 2.79 12.94
N ASN A 42 -1.53 1.59 12.90
CA ASN A 42 -0.68 1.12 11.81
C ASN A 42 -1.21 -0.20 11.28
N HIS A 43 -1.25 -0.31 9.97
CA HIS A 43 -1.60 -1.57 9.30
C HIS A 43 -0.45 -1.98 8.41
N THR A 44 0.03 -3.21 8.58
CA THR A 44 1.12 -3.76 7.78
C THR A 44 0.60 -4.91 6.94
N TYR A 45 0.91 -4.85 5.64
CA TYR A 45 0.48 -5.86 4.67
C TYR A 45 1.70 -6.43 3.97
N ARG A 46 1.67 -7.73 3.72
CA ARG A 46 2.75 -8.42 3.01
C ARG A 46 2.20 -9.06 1.75
N TYR A 47 2.89 -8.84 0.63
CA TYR A 47 2.50 -9.38 -0.67
C TYR A 47 3.69 -10.11 -1.28
N LYS A 48 3.49 -11.36 -1.64
CA LYS A 48 4.55 -12.16 -2.25
C LYS A 48 4.84 -11.67 -3.66
N ASN A 49 6.12 -11.55 -3.99
CA ASN A 49 6.54 -11.09 -5.31
C ASN A 49 6.02 -12.02 -6.42
N ILE A 50 5.94 -13.32 -6.15
CA ILE A 50 5.42 -14.29 -7.13
C ILE A 50 3.97 -13.98 -7.51
N ASP A 51 3.15 -13.56 -6.54
CA ASP A 51 1.76 -13.19 -6.81
C ASP A 51 1.68 -11.94 -7.68
N ILE A 52 2.59 -10.99 -7.43
CA ILE A 52 2.67 -9.76 -8.22
C ILE A 52 3.07 -10.06 -9.66
N GLU A 53 4.06 -10.92 -9.84
CA GLU A 53 4.49 -11.33 -11.19
C GLU A 53 3.39 -12.07 -11.93
N ASP A 54 2.67 -12.94 -11.24
CA ASP A 54 1.57 -13.71 -11.83
C ASP A 54 0.41 -12.82 -12.25
N SER A 55 0.26 -11.65 -11.62
CA SER A 55 -0.81 -10.70 -11.99
C SER A 55 -0.61 -10.10 -13.39
N GLY A 56 0.65 -9.99 -13.84
CA GLY A 56 0.98 -9.44 -15.14
C GLY A 56 0.85 -7.93 -15.28
N ILE A 57 0.51 -7.22 -14.23
CA ILE A 57 0.28 -5.76 -14.30
C ILE A 57 1.46 -4.93 -13.81
N GLY A 58 2.52 -5.59 -13.31
CA GLY A 58 3.68 -4.90 -12.79
C GLY A 58 3.54 -4.56 -11.31
N ALA A 59 4.68 -4.43 -10.64
CA ALA A 59 4.73 -4.25 -9.19
C ALA A 59 4.08 -2.93 -8.76
N TYR A 60 4.40 -1.82 -9.43
CA TYR A 60 3.85 -0.53 -9.04
C TYR A 60 2.33 -0.53 -9.10
N GLU A 61 1.75 -0.98 -10.21
CA GLU A 61 0.30 -0.97 -10.40
C GLU A 61 -0.40 -1.92 -9.42
N TYR A 62 0.18 -3.10 -9.20
CA TYR A 62 -0.36 -4.04 -8.24
C TYR A 62 -0.41 -3.44 -6.84
N LEU A 63 0.71 -2.88 -6.39
CA LEU A 63 0.80 -2.27 -5.06
C LEU A 63 -0.10 -1.05 -4.95
N ARG A 64 -0.18 -0.24 -6.00
CA ARG A 64 -1.07 0.92 -6.02
C ARG A 64 -2.52 0.50 -5.79
N GLN A 65 -2.98 -0.51 -6.49
CA GLN A 65 -4.34 -1.02 -6.34
C GLN A 65 -4.60 -1.52 -4.92
N ARG A 66 -3.65 -2.23 -4.35
CA ARG A 66 -3.78 -2.75 -2.99
C ARG A 66 -3.77 -1.65 -1.95
N ILE A 67 -2.92 -0.66 -2.10
CA ILE A 67 -2.85 0.47 -1.17
C ILE A 67 -4.16 1.26 -1.22
N VAL A 68 -4.66 1.58 -2.40
CA VAL A 68 -5.94 2.29 -2.56
C VAL A 68 -7.06 1.52 -1.89
N LEU A 69 -7.13 0.21 -2.14
CA LEU A 69 -8.16 -0.64 -1.56
C LEU A 69 -8.11 -0.64 -0.04
N GLU A 70 -6.91 -0.81 0.53
CA GLU A 70 -6.75 -0.87 1.98
C GLU A 70 -7.03 0.47 2.66
N ILE A 71 -6.62 1.58 2.04
CA ILE A 71 -6.93 2.90 2.57
C ILE A 71 -8.44 3.14 2.57
N THR A 72 -9.10 2.83 1.47
CA THR A 72 -10.55 3.00 1.35
C THR A 72 -11.31 2.16 2.36
N LYS A 73 -10.81 0.95 2.63
CA LYS A 73 -11.47 0.00 3.51
C LYS A 73 -11.26 0.31 4.99
N ASN A 74 -10.06 0.75 5.37
CA ASN A 74 -9.67 0.83 6.78
C ASN A 74 -9.44 2.26 7.28
N PHE A 75 -9.38 3.23 6.41
CA PHE A 75 -9.13 4.62 6.74
C PHE A 75 -10.15 5.55 6.11
#